data_529330d2297e5c62e3e8ef4d299c9c0d
#
_entry.id   529330d2297e5c62e3e8ef4d299c9c0d
#
_cell.length_a   1.000
_cell.length_b   1.000
_cell.length_c   1.000
_cell.angle_alpha   90.00
_cell.angle_beta   90.00
_cell.angle_gamma   90.00
#
_symmetry.space_group_name_H-M   'P 1'
#
loop_
_entity.id
_entity.type
_entity.pdbx_description
1 polymer ?
#
loop_
_entity_poly.entity_id
_entity_poly.type
_entity_poly.pdbx_seq_one_letter_code
_entity_poly.pdbx_strand_id
1 'polypeptide(L)'
;VKHYFADDRISFVFSTNIKELQHTIARFYGEGFDAVRYFDRFFDLRIALPPVDMDSYLRSINFDKQYVVDRVCYELIEQYALSLRESSRFIQFVNLAVHEPTHESHKYDFSFPDGKAKLFGLMYVVPLLVVLKMTNNESYNQFVEGKNATPLVNLLENIQMRDDWSYSEFLSRDEYYDTNQLSGSRTKCVAFKQKIMDVYEAIFGNHYNYQNNAIHIGEYQFTAYTKNMLLRAASCLSGYAKYE
;
A
#
# COMPACT_ATOMS: atom_id res chain seq x y z
N VAL A 1 1.50 6.92 42.27
CA VAL A 1 0.44 7.84 41.80
C VAL A 1 -0.78 7.73 42.75
N LYS A 2 -1.32 6.51 43.00
CA LYS A 2 -2.49 6.33 43.90
C LYS A 2 -2.33 6.97 45.30
N HIS A 3 -1.10 7.02 45.82
CA HIS A 3 -0.88 7.60 47.16
C HIS A 3 -0.69 9.13 47.18
N TYR A 4 -0.40 9.73 46.03
CA TYR A 4 -0.19 11.18 45.96
C TYR A 4 -1.43 11.97 45.53
N PHE A 5 -2.41 11.30 44.94
CA PHE A 5 -3.62 11.93 44.38
C PHE A 5 -4.91 11.24 44.83
N ALA A 6 -4.95 10.76 46.07
CA ALA A 6 -6.13 10.15 46.64
C ALA A 6 -7.16 11.22 47.02
N ASP A 7 -7.82 11.80 46.02
CA ASP A 7 -9.00 12.65 46.20
C ASP A 7 -10.15 12.00 45.46
N ASP A 8 -11.23 11.67 46.15
CA ASP A 8 -12.42 11.00 45.63
C ASP A 8 -13.13 11.79 44.51
N ARG A 9 -12.74 13.06 44.31
CA ARG A 9 -13.26 13.92 43.27
C ARG A 9 -12.45 13.85 41.98
N ILE A 10 -11.29 13.14 41.97
CA ILE A 10 -10.40 13.07 40.82
C ILE A 10 -10.39 11.67 40.25
N SER A 11 -10.78 11.56 38.99
CA SER A 11 -10.66 10.33 38.20
C SER A 11 -9.49 10.47 37.21
N PHE A 12 -8.61 9.47 37.21
CA PHE A 12 -7.48 9.41 36.26
C PHE A 12 -7.85 8.48 35.12
N VAL A 13 -7.70 8.98 33.89
CA VAL A 13 -7.89 8.18 32.66
C VAL A 13 -6.55 8.03 31.97
N PHE A 14 -6.12 6.77 31.79
CA PHE A 14 -4.87 6.42 31.11
C PHE A 14 -5.19 5.79 29.76
N SER A 15 -4.78 6.43 28.68
CA SER A 15 -4.79 5.83 27.34
C SER A 15 -3.45 5.08 27.15
N THR A 16 -3.52 3.77 27.02
CA THR A 16 -2.31 2.95 26.91
C THR A 16 -2.56 1.68 26.10
N ASN A 17 -1.53 1.19 25.42
CA ASN A 17 -1.52 -0.16 24.90
C ASN A 17 -1.19 -1.13 26.05
N ILE A 18 -2.22 -1.74 26.63
CA ILE A 18 -2.09 -2.59 27.81
C ILE A 18 -1.21 -3.81 27.53
N LYS A 19 -1.21 -4.35 26.30
CA LYS A 19 -0.38 -5.51 25.93
C LYS A 19 1.10 -5.14 25.95
N GLU A 20 1.47 -4.03 25.33
CA GLU A 20 2.85 -3.53 25.33
C GLU A 20 3.33 -3.19 26.75
N LEU A 21 2.45 -2.58 27.54
CA LEU A 21 2.76 -2.27 28.92
C LEU A 21 2.98 -3.55 29.75
N GLN A 22 2.17 -4.58 29.55
CA GLN A 22 2.35 -5.90 30.17
C GLN A 22 3.68 -6.56 29.77
N HIS A 23 4.03 -6.53 28.47
CA HIS A 23 5.31 -7.02 27.98
C HIS A 23 6.49 -6.27 28.60
N THR A 24 6.40 -4.96 28.67
CA THR A 24 7.47 -4.14 29.27
C THR A 24 7.67 -4.47 30.74
N ILE A 25 6.60 -4.60 31.51
CA ILE A 25 6.66 -4.94 32.94
C ILE A 25 7.14 -6.38 33.13
N ALA A 26 6.64 -7.34 32.36
CA ALA A 26 7.12 -8.73 32.44
C ALA A 26 8.63 -8.83 32.14
N ARG A 27 9.11 -8.07 31.14
CA ARG A 27 10.53 -8.00 30.82
C ARG A 27 11.38 -7.38 31.94
N PHE A 28 10.82 -6.39 32.65
CA PHE A 28 11.50 -5.72 33.75
C PHE A 28 11.63 -6.60 35.01
N TYR A 29 10.55 -7.33 35.37
CA TYR A 29 10.50 -8.16 36.58
C TYR A 29 10.93 -9.61 36.33
N GLY A 30 11.12 -10.05 35.10
CA GLY A 30 11.58 -11.38 34.72
C GLY A 30 10.48 -12.33 34.26
N GLU A 31 10.92 -13.46 33.68
CA GLU A 31 10.03 -14.52 33.20
C GLU A 31 9.22 -15.13 34.37
N GLY A 32 7.91 -15.20 34.17
CA GLY A 32 6.98 -15.71 35.18
C GLY A 32 6.27 -14.63 35.99
N PHE A 33 6.59 -13.36 35.80
CA PHE A 33 5.85 -12.27 36.42
C PHE A 33 4.46 -12.09 35.84
N ASP A 34 3.43 -12.19 36.67
CA ASP A 34 2.03 -11.97 36.23
C ASP A 34 1.71 -10.47 36.08
N ALA A 35 2.08 -9.94 34.93
CA ALA A 35 1.83 -8.54 34.61
C ALA A 35 0.34 -8.19 34.53
N VAL A 36 -0.53 -9.16 34.21
CA VAL A 36 -2.00 -8.95 34.14
C VAL A 36 -2.52 -8.64 35.54
N ARG A 37 -2.23 -9.52 36.51
CA ARG A 37 -2.61 -9.33 37.92
C ARG A 37 -1.97 -8.10 38.56
N TYR A 38 -0.77 -7.77 38.12
CA TYR A 38 -0.10 -6.56 38.61
C TYR A 38 -0.90 -5.32 38.26
N PHE A 39 -1.38 -5.19 37.03
CA PHE A 39 -2.16 -4.04 36.60
C PHE A 39 -3.56 -4.00 37.16
N ASP A 40 -4.17 -5.12 37.55
CA ASP A 40 -5.47 -5.14 38.22
C ASP A 40 -5.49 -4.37 39.55
N ARG A 41 -4.32 -4.17 40.15
CA ARG A 41 -4.18 -3.37 41.36
C ARG A 41 -4.20 -1.86 41.15
N PHE A 42 -4.00 -1.43 39.88
CA PHE A 42 -3.89 0.00 39.55
C PHE A 42 -5.09 0.55 38.80
N PHE A 43 -5.85 -0.30 38.14
CA PHE A 43 -6.97 0.12 37.33
C PHE A 43 -8.28 -0.46 37.87
N ASP A 44 -9.16 0.42 38.33
CA ASP A 44 -10.46 0.03 38.85
C ASP A 44 -11.42 -0.34 37.71
N LEU A 45 -11.24 0.26 36.52
CA LEU A 45 -12.02 0.00 35.32
C LEU A 45 -11.10 -0.05 34.09
N ARG A 46 -11.34 -1.02 33.20
CA ARG A 46 -10.69 -1.12 31.90
C ARG A 46 -11.76 -1.03 30.83
N ILE A 47 -11.56 -0.08 29.93
CA ILE A 47 -12.46 0.12 28.77
C ILE A 47 -11.64 -0.22 27.53
N ALA A 48 -12.05 -1.29 26.83
CA ALA A 48 -11.50 -1.60 25.53
C ALA A 48 -12.22 -0.74 24.48
N LEU A 49 -11.46 -0.06 23.65
CA LEU A 49 -12.04 0.61 22.50
C LEU A 49 -12.53 -0.44 21.50
N PRO A 50 -13.68 -0.18 20.84
CA PRO A 50 -14.16 -1.08 19.80
C PRO A 50 -13.13 -1.18 18.65
N PRO A 51 -13.18 -2.26 17.84
CA PRO A 51 -12.41 -2.35 16.63
C PRO A 51 -12.64 -1.12 15.75
N VAL A 52 -11.60 -0.69 15.06
CA VAL A 52 -11.69 0.46 14.16
C VAL A 52 -12.59 0.12 12.98
N ASP A 53 -13.61 0.93 12.77
CA ASP A 53 -14.33 0.97 11.50
C ASP A 53 -13.53 1.85 10.51
N MET A 54 -12.70 1.19 9.70
CA MET A 54 -11.85 1.86 8.73
C MET A 54 -12.66 2.62 7.69
N ASP A 55 -13.80 2.09 7.25
CA ASP A 55 -14.68 2.77 6.29
C ASP A 55 -15.24 4.08 6.84
N SER A 56 -15.72 4.07 8.08
CA SER A 56 -16.19 5.28 8.74
C SER A 56 -15.09 6.29 8.97
N TYR A 57 -13.89 5.83 9.32
CA TYR A 57 -12.73 6.70 9.47
C TYR A 57 -12.34 7.36 8.14
N LEU A 58 -12.20 6.58 7.07
CA LEU A 58 -11.81 7.10 5.76
C LEU A 58 -12.83 8.12 5.24
N ARG A 59 -14.12 7.86 5.41
CA ARG A 59 -15.18 8.84 5.10
C ARG A 59 -15.05 10.13 5.92
N SER A 60 -14.67 10.03 7.19
CA SER A 60 -14.50 11.22 8.06
C SER A 60 -13.37 12.16 7.61
N ILE A 61 -12.39 11.63 6.88
CA ILE A 61 -11.29 12.43 6.29
C ILE A 61 -11.51 12.75 4.81
N ASN A 62 -12.76 12.65 4.34
CA ASN A 62 -13.17 12.87 2.95
C ASN A 62 -12.43 11.98 1.93
N PHE A 63 -12.01 10.80 2.35
CA PHE A 63 -11.45 9.80 1.47
C PHE A 63 -12.60 8.95 0.94
N ASP A 64 -13.04 9.24 -0.28
CA ASP A 64 -14.07 8.46 -0.93
C ASP A 64 -13.45 7.68 -2.10
N LYS A 65 -13.93 6.47 -2.33
CA LYS A 65 -13.37 5.53 -3.31
C LYS A 65 -13.77 5.91 -4.76
N GLN A 66 -13.80 7.21 -5.12
CA GLN A 66 -14.24 7.66 -6.44
C GLN A 66 -13.16 7.40 -7.50
N TYR A 67 -11.91 7.63 -7.15
CA TYR A 67 -10.80 7.48 -8.08
C TYR A 67 -10.16 6.09 -7.97
N VAL A 68 -9.53 5.65 -9.06
CA VAL A 68 -8.81 4.37 -9.09
C VAL A 68 -7.74 4.31 -7.99
N VAL A 69 -6.98 5.38 -7.81
CA VAL A 69 -5.93 5.45 -6.79
C VAL A 69 -6.48 5.31 -5.38
N ASP A 70 -7.68 5.81 -5.11
CA ASP A 70 -8.31 5.69 -3.78
C ASP A 70 -8.68 4.24 -3.48
N ARG A 71 -9.18 3.52 -4.48
CA ARG A 71 -9.49 2.08 -4.33
C ARG A 71 -8.23 1.26 -4.12
N VAL A 72 -7.16 1.58 -4.84
CA VAL A 72 -5.84 0.97 -4.65
C VAL A 72 -5.33 1.24 -3.24
N CYS A 73 -5.43 2.48 -2.76
CA CYS A 73 -5.03 2.82 -1.40
C CYS A 73 -5.85 2.05 -0.35
N TYR A 74 -7.16 1.94 -0.55
CA TYR A 74 -8.01 1.18 0.36
C TYR A 74 -7.61 -0.29 0.42
N GLU A 75 -7.40 -0.93 -0.73
CA GLU A 75 -6.95 -2.32 -0.80
C GLU A 75 -5.61 -2.53 -0.08
N LEU A 76 -4.67 -1.60 -0.27
CA LEU A 76 -3.37 -1.66 0.40
C LEU A 76 -3.47 -1.44 1.92
N ILE A 77 -4.37 -0.56 2.38
CA ILE A 77 -4.64 -0.36 3.80
C ILE A 77 -5.12 -1.66 4.44
N GLU A 78 -6.04 -2.37 3.79
CA GLU A 78 -6.55 -3.66 4.28
C GLU A 78 -5.48 -4.77 4.18
N GLN A 79 -4.82 -4.90 3.03
CA GLN A 79 -3.83 -5.94 2.78
C GLN A 79 -2.64 -5.87 3.75
N TYR A 80 -2.19 -4.66 4.08
CA TYR A 80 -1.07 -4.43 5.00
C TYR A 80 -1.51 -4.15 6.44
N ALA A 81 -2.81 -4.26 6.73
CA ALA A 81 -3.42 -4.05 8.05
C ALA A 81 -2.93 -2.75 8.72
N LEU A 82 -2.91 -1.65 7.98
CA LEU A 82 -2.42 -0.37 8.48
C LEU A 82 -3.30 0.15 9.62
N SER A 83 -2.67 0.65 10.68
CA SER A 83 -3.38 1.38 11.73
C SER A 83 -3.94 2.72 11.19
N LEU A 84 -4.87 3.36 11.91
CA LEU A 84 -5.43 4.67 11.51
C LEU A 84 -4.36 5.72 11.23
N ARG A 85 -3.33 5.77 12.08
CA ARG A 85 -2.21 6.73 11.92
C ARG A 85 -1.39 6.41 10.66
N GLU A 86 -1.10 5.14 10.44
CA GLU A 86 -0.37 4.70 9.24
C GLU A 86 -1.21 4.93 7.99
N SER A 87 -2.50 4.64 8.01
CA SER A 87 -3.42 4.90 6.90
C SER A 87 -3.49 6.37 6.54
N SER A 88 -3.60 7.26 7.53
CA SER A 88 -3.58 8.70 7.30
C SER A 88 -2.28 9.17 6.66
N ARG A 89 -1.14 8.73 7.17
CA ARG A 89 0.18 9.04 6.61
C ARG A 89 0.35 8.46 5.21
N PHE A 90 -0.07 7.23 5.00
CA PHE A 90 -0.02 6.56 3.71
C PHE A 90 -0.79 7.35 2.64
N ILE A 91 -2.05 7.71 2.93
CA ILE A 91 -2.88 8.51 2.01
C ILE A 91 -2.23 9.87 1.71
N GLN A 92 -1.72 10.55 2.73
CA GLN A 92 -1.01 11.82 2.54
C GLN A 92 0.21 11.67 1.61
N PHE A 93 0.99 10.61 1.81
CA PHE A 93 2.17 10.36 0.99
C PHE A 93 1.81 9.99 -0.45
N VAL A 94 0.78 9.17 -0.65
CA VAL A 94 0.31 8.84 -2.00
C VAL A 94 -0.22 10.09 -2.69
N ASN A 95 -1.02 10.91 -2.02
CA ASN A 95 -1.52 12.16 -2.59
C ASN A 95 -0.38 13.08 -3.04
N LEU A 96 0.66 13.24 -2.23
CA LEU A 96 1.83 14.02 -2.62
C LEU A 96 2.57 13.39 -3.81
N ALA A 97 2.77 12.07 -3.79
CA ALA A 97 3.51 11.37 -4.83
C ALA A 97 2.80 11.33 -6.18
N VAL A 98 1.47 11.25 -6.18
CA VAL A 98 0.65 11.17 -7.41
C VAL A 98 0.22 12.56 -7.88
N HIS A 99 -0.05 13.49 -6.98
CA HIS A 99 -0.54 14.82 -7.30
C HIS A 99 0.48 15.66 -8.08
N GLU A 100 1.75 15.65 -7.66
CA GLU A 100 2.81 16.43 -8.32
C GLU A 100 2.99 16.03 -9.80
N PRO A 101 3.12 14.74 -10.17
CA PRO A 101 3.21 14.32 -11.56
C PRO A 101 1.95 14.57 -12.38
N THR A 102 0.76 14.52 -11.75
CA THR A 102 -0.51 14.70 -12.47
C THR A 102 -0.87 16.18 -12.68
N HIS A 103 -0.46 17.06 -11.76
CA HIS A 103 -0.66 18.51 -11.93
C HIS A 103 0.35 19.16 -12.89
N GLU A 104 1.50 18.58 -13.09
CA GLU A 104 2.38 18.92 -14.21
C GLU A 104 1.85 18.34 -15.55
N SER A 105 0.53 18.18 -15.67
CA SER A 105 -0.18 17.50 -16.75
C SER A 105 0.16 18.02 -18.16
N HIS A 106 0.73 19.20 -18.29
CA HIS A 106 1.28 19.68 -19.57
C HIS A 106 2.54 18.94 -20.02
N LYS A 107 3.16 18.13 -19.14
CA LYS A 107 4.35 17.33 -19.50
C LYS A 107 4.04 15.90 -19.91
N TYR A 108 2.87 15.37 -19.56
CA TYR A 108 2.52 13.97 -19.82
C TYR A 108 1.23 13.89 -20.61
N ASP A 109 1.35 13.50 -21.86
CA ASP A 109 0.18 13.12 -22.65
C ASP A 109 -0.14 11.64 -22.42
N PHE A 110 -1.14 11.39 -21.58
CA PHE A 110 -1.58 10.03 -21.24
C PHE A 110 -2.34 9.31 -22.37
N SER A 111 -2.56 9.96 -23.51
CA SER A 111 -3.14 9.31 -24.67
C SER A 111 -2.13 8.43 -25.41
N PHE A 112 -0.86 8.71 -25.32
CA PHE A 112 0.19 7.91 -25.94
C PHE A 112 0.56 6.67 -25.12
N PRO A 113 1.10 5.61 -25.75
CA PRO A 113 1.42 4.35 -25.10
C PRO A 113 2.36 4.48 -23.89
N ASP A 114 3.35 5.36 -23.93
CA ASP A 114 4.24 5.63 -22.79
C ASP A 114 3.55 6.42 -21.68
N GLY A 115 2.64 7.33 -22.03
CA GLY A 115 1.79 8.03 -21.08
C GLY A 115 0.83 7.08 -20.36
N LYS A 116 0.22 6.13 -21.09
CA LYS A 116 -0.61 5.08 -20.47
C LYS A 116 0.18 4.23 -19.48
N ALA A 117 1.40 3.84 -19.81
CA ALA A 117 2.28 3.10 -18.90
C ALA A 117 2.65 3.90 -17.66
N LYS A 118 2.90 5.21 -17.80
CA LYS A 118 3.15 6.12 -16.67
C LYS A 118 1.92 6.26 -15.80
N LEU A 119 0.74 6.46 -16.39
CA LEU A 119 -0.52 6.55 -15.65
C LEU A 119 -0.79 5.28 -14.84
N PHE A 120 -0.64 4.10 -15.46
CA PHE A 120 -0.73 2.83 -14.76
C PHE A 120 0.23 2.78 -13.57
N GLY A 121 1.48 3.15 -13.78
CA GLY A 121 2.48 3.18 -12.72
C GLY A 121 2.11 4.12 -11.57
N LEU A 122 1.61 5.32 -11.87
CA LEU A 122 1.17 6.29 -10.86
C LEU A 122 -0.05 5.78 -10.06
N MET A 123 -1.01 5.13 -10.72
CA MET A 123 -2.24 4.67 -10.07
C MET A 123 -2.05 3.41 -9.22
N TYR A 124 -1.18 2.50 -9.63
CA TYR A 124 -1.04 1.18 -8.98
C TYR A 124 0.32 0.96 -8.33
N VAL A 125 1.40 1.31 -9.04
CA VAL A 125 2.75 0.98 -8.58
C VAL A 125 3.25 1.97 -7.53
N VAL A 126 2.97 3.26 -7.68
CA VAL A 126 3.40 4.27 -6.69
C VAL A 126 2.78 4.05 -5.31
N PRO A 127 1.45 3.84 -5.15
CA PRO A 127 0.89 3.51 -3.84
C PRO A 127 1.51 2.25 -3.24
N LEU A 128 1.76 1.22 -4.06
CA LEU A 128 2.42 -0.01 -3.60
C LEU A 128 3.86 0.26 -3.12
N LEU A 129 4.63 1.06 -3.84
CA LEU A 129 5.99 1.46 -3.42
C LEU A 129 5.97 2.21 -2.09
N VAL A 130 5.00 3.11 -1.91
CA VAL A 130 4.84 3.88 -0.67
C VAL A 130 4.56 2.96 0.51
N VAL A 131 3.58 2.06 0.39
CA VAL A 131 3.23 1.16 1.50
C VAL A 131 4.36 0.18 1.83
N LEU A 132 5.02 -0.38 0.82
CA LEU A 132 6.19 -1.26 1.03
C LEU A 132 7.29 -0.53 1.78
N LYS A 133 7.61 0.71 1.40
CA LYS A 133 8.63 1.52 2.05
C LYS A 133 8.27 1.85 3.50
N MET A 134 6.98 2.03 3.80
CA MET A 134 6.50 2.32 5.16
C MET A 134 6.50 1.09 6.07
N THR A 135 6.22 -0.09 5.52
CA THR A 135 5.96 -1.30 6.31
C THR A 135 7.12 -2.28 6.32
N ASN A 136 7.80 -2.44 5.17
CA ASN A 136 8.86 -3.43 5.01
C ASN A 136 9.90 -2.99 3.97
N ASN A 137 10.97 -2.39 4.43
CA ASN A 137 12.04 -1.88 3.57
C ASN A 137 12.78 -2.98 2.78
N GLU A 138 12.86 -4.20 3.31
CA GLU A 138 13.46 -5.33 2.59
C GLU A 138 12.59 -5.73 1.40
N SER A 139 11.28 -5.89 1.60
CA SER A 139 10.33 -6.16 0.51
C SER A 139 10.32 -5.05 -0.53
N TYR A 140 10.44 -3.79 -0.10
CA TYR A 140 10.60 -2.66 -1.01
C TYR A 140 11.84 -2.80 -1.89
N ASN A 141 13.00 -3.10 -1.30
CA ASN A 141 14.24 -3.25 -2.03
C ASN A 141 14.17 -4.42 -3.04
N GLN A 142 13.68 -5.59 -2.60
CA GLN A 142 13.49 -6.74 -3.49
C GLN A 142 12.55 -6.43 -4.66
N PHE A 143 11.49 -5.67 -4.39
CA PHE A 143 10.53 -5.25 -5.41
C PHE A 143 11.17 -4.32 -6.44
N VAL A 144 11.88 -3.29 -6.00
CA VAL A 144 12.52 -2.29 -6.88
C VAL A 144 13.70 -2.88 -7.68
N GLU A 145 14.38 -3.88 -7.13
CA GLU A 145 15.45 -4.60 -7.80
C GLU A 145 14.98 -5.62 -8.84
N GLY A 146 13.66 -5.77 -9.04
CA GLY A 146 13.13 -6.72 -10.01
C GLY A 146 13.13 -8.17 -9.52
N LYS A 147 13.29 -8.43 -8.21
CA LYS A 147 13.44 -9.76 -7.64
C LYS A 147 12.14 -10.37 -7.13
N ASN A 148 11.11 -9.56 -6.86
CA ASN A 148 9.87 -10.03 -6.24
C ASN A 148 8.65 -9.28 -6.79
N ALA A 149 7.93 -9.89 -7.73
CA ALA A 149 6.68 -9.38 -8.29
C ALA A 149 5.45 -9.60 -7.40
N THR A 150 5.56 -10.46 -6.37
CA THR A 150 4.42 -10.90 -5.56
C THR A 150 3.55 -9.77 -5.01
N PRO A 151 4.10 -8.66 -4.51
CA PRO A 151 3.27 -7.55 -4.00
C PRO A 151 2.34 -6.96 -5.06
N LEU A 152 2.82 -6.79 -6.30
CA LEU A 152 2.01 -6.28 -7.40
C LEU A 152 0.96 -7.30 -7.85
N VAL A 153 1.33 -8.58 -7.93
CA VAL A 153 0.41 -9.65 -8.28
C VAL A 153 -0.74 -9.71 -7.27
N ASN A 154 -0.44 -9.74 -5.97
CA ASN A 154 -1.44 -9.79 -4.91
C ASN A 154 -2.38 -8.58 -4.94
N LEU A 155 -1.83 -7.37 -5.08
CA LEU A 155 -2.62 -6.16 -5.20
C LEU A 155 -3.61 -6.27 -6.35
N LEU A 156 -3.12 -6.63 -7.51
CA LEU A 156 -3.91 -6.61 -8.72
C LEU A 156 -4.93 -7.78 -8.75
N GLU A 157 -4.60 -8.95 -8.25
CA GLU A 157 -5.55 -10.07 -8.09
C GLU A 157 -6.68 -9.71 -7.11
N ASN A 158 -6.36 -9.06 -5.98
CA ASN A 158 -7.37 -8.67 -4.98
C ASN A 158 -8.33 -7.62 -5.51
N ILE A 159 -7.82 -6.59 -6.19
CA ILE A 159 -8.69 -5.56 -6.78
C ILE A 159 -9.58 -6.18 -7.88
N GLN A 160 -9.06 -7.09 -8.71
CA GLN A 160 -9.86 -7.77 -9.73
C GLN A 160 -11.03 -8.56 -9.12
N MET A 161 -10.83 -9.19 -7.98
CA MET A 161 -11.89 -9.95 -7.31
C MET A 161 -13.02 -9.07 -6.78
N ARG A 162 -12.72 -7.79 -6.46
CA ARG A 162 -13.68 -6.87 -5.84
C ARG A 162 -14.41 -5.97 -6.84
N ASP A 163 -13.73 -5.60 -7.92
CA ASP A 163 -14.24 -4.64 -8.92
C ASP A 163 -14.09 -5.18 -10.33
N ASP A 164 -15.17 -5.61 -10.90
CA ASP A 164 -15.23 -6.17 -12.26
C ASP A 164 -14.85 -5.17 -13.38
N TRP A 165 -14.64 -3.89 -13.04
CA TRP A 165 -14.76 -2.85 -14.06
C TRP A 165 -13.46 -2.20 -14.53
N SER A 166 -12.52 -1.83 -13.69
CA SER A 166 -11.49 -0.85 -14.09
C SER A 166 -10.20 -1.44 -14.64
N TYR A 167 -9.96 -2.71 -14.36
CA TYR A 167 -8.74 -3.38 -14.79
C TYR A 167 -8.89 -4.21 -16.01
N SER A 168 -10.13 -4.67 -16.21
CA SER A 168 -10.47 -5.56 -17.30
C SER A 168 -10.00 -5.00 -18.63
N GLU A 169 -10.03 -3.67 -18.81
CA GLU A 169 -9.66 -3.09 -20.08
C GLU A 169 -8.17 -3.15 -20.40
N PHE A 170 -7.28 -2.92 -19.40
CA PHE A 170 -5.84 -3.04 -19.63
C PHE A 170 -5.36 -4.48 -19.68
N LEU A 171 -5.85 -5.29 -18.74
CA LEU A 171 -5.38 -6.66 -18.58
C LEU A 171 -6.24 -7.68 -19.32
N SER A 172 -7.47 -7.33 -19.71
CA SER A 172 -8.40 -8.21 -20.40
C SER A 172 -8.45 -8.05 -21.91
N ARG A 173 -7.93 -6.96 -22.50
CA ARG A 173 -7.87 -6.82 -23.95
C ARG A 173 -6.84 -7.77 -24.55
N ASP A 174 -7.29 -8.86 -25.01
CA ASP A 174 -7.37 -9.36 -26.37
C ASP A 174 -6.25 -10.21 -26.96
N GLU A 175 -5.10 -10.40 -26.41
CA GLU A 175 -4.12 -11.25 -27.11
C GLU A 175 -3.98 -12.68 -26.56
N TYR A 176 -4.71 -13.02 -25.51
CA TYR A 176 -4.66 -14.36 -24.90
C TYR A 176 -5.96 -15.15 -24.95
N TYR A 177 -6.82 -14.88 -25.91
CA TYR A 177 -7.91 -15.79 -26.24
C TYR A 177 -7.39 -16.91 -27.14
N ASP A 178 -6.78 -17.91 -26.53
CA ASP A 178 -6.68 -19.23 -27.18
C ASP A 178 -8.08 -19.84 -27.18
N THR A 179 -8.72 -19.79 -28.35
CA THR A 179 -10.11 -20.18 -28.57
C THR A 179 -10.35 -21.68 -28.46
N ASN A 180 -9.38 -22.46 -28.03
CA ASN A 180 -9.45 -23.93 -28.15
C ASN A 180 -9.59 -24.72 -26.85
N GLN A 181 -9.88 -24.11 -25.68
CA GLN A 181 -10.04 -24.96 -24.50
C GLN A 181 -11.24 -24.60 -23.60
N LEU A 182 -12.02 -25.67 -23.39
CA LEU A 182 -13.27 -25.81 -22.62
C LEU A 182 -13.14 -25.63 -21.08
N SER A 183 -12.13 -24.93 -20.57
CA SER A 183 -11.94 -24.68 -19.14
C SER A 183 -11.67 -23.20 -18.83
N GLY A 184 -12.66 -22.37 -19.12
CA GLY A 184 -12.49 -20.90 -19.20
C GLY A 184 -11.99 -20.18 -17.96
N SER A 185 -12.15 -20.68 -16.73
CA SER A 185 -11.85 -19.91 -15.52
C SER A 185 -10.38 -20.01 -15.07
N ARG A 186 -9.79 -21.20 -15.12
CA ARG A 186 -8.38 -21.41 -14.72
C ARG A 186 -7.39 -20.78 -15.70
N THR A 187 -7.67 -20.88 -16.99
CA THR A 187 -6.82 -20.32 -18.05
C THR A 187 -6.80 -18.79 -18.01
N LYS A 188 -7.92 -18.17 -17.68
CA LYS A 188 -8.01 -16.71 -17.51
C LYS A 188 -7.16 -16.21 -16.33
N CYS A 189 -7.16 -16.90 -15.18
CA CYS A 189 -6.34 -16.53 -14.04
C CYS A 189 -4.83 -16.64 -14.31
N VAL A 190 -4.40 -17.68 -15.00
CA VAL A 190 -2.98 -17.87 -15.33
C VAL A 190 -2.51 -16.81 -16.32
N ALA A 191 -3.30 -16.50 -17.33
CA ALA A 191 -2.98 -15.45 -18.32
C ALA A 191 -2.90 -14.07 -17.65
N PHE A 192 -3.82 -13.75 -16.75
CA PHE A 192 -3.82 -12.49 -15.99
C PHE A 192 -2.56 -12.34 -15.14
N LYS A 193 -2.23 -13.35 -14.36
CA LYS A 193 -1.04 -13.36 -13.52
C LYS A 193 0.24 -13.22 -14.33
N GLN A 194 0.34 -13.91 -15.46
CA GLN A 194 1.49 -13.80 -16.34
C GLN A 194 1.63 -12.38 -16.88
N LYS A 195 0.56 -11.75 -17.32
CA LYS A 195 0.57 -10.38 -17.81
C LYS A 195 1.00 -9.37 -16.74
N ILE A 196 0.60 -9.57 -15.48
CA ILE A 196 1.11 -8.74 -14.38
C ILE A 196 2.62 -8.93 -14.19
N MET A 197 3.10 -10.16 -14.27
CA MET A 197 4.54 -10.45 -14.18
C MET A 197 5.30 -9.81 -15.33
N ASP A 198 4.78 -9.87 -16.54
CA ASP A 198 5.38 -9.22 -17.71
C ASP A 198 5.44 -7.70 -17.56
N VAL A 199 4.38 -7.07 -17.02
CA VAL A 199 4.37 -5.64 -16.69
C VAL A 199 5.38 -5.30 -15.60
N TYR A 200 5.44 -6.10 -14.55
CA TYR A 200 6.43 -5.92 -13.49
C TYR A 200 7.86 -5.99 -14.05
N GLU A 201 8.13 -7.01 -14.85
CA GLU A 201 9.43 -7.19 -15.47
C GLU A 201 9.76 -6.05 -16.47
N ALA A 202 8.76 -5.59 -17.23
CA ALA A 202 8.91 -4.43 -18.09
C ALA A 202 9.26 -3.14 -17.33
N ILE A 203 8.82 -2.98 -16.07
CA ILE A 203 9.14 -1.79 -15.26
C ILE A 203 10.46 -1.97 -14.51
N PHE A 204 10.64 -3.10 -13.82
CA PHE A 204 11.72 -3.30 -12.85
C PHE A 204 12.81 -4.27 -13.31
N GLY A 205 12.59 -5.01 -14.40
CA GLY A 205 13.58 -5.94 -14.95
C GLY A 205 14.84 -5.22 -15.48
N ASN A 206 15.94 -5.97 -15.59
CA ASN A 206 17.23 -5.46 -16.05
C ASN A 206 17.39 -5.42 -17.58
N HIS A 207 16.28 -5.27 -18.32
CA HIS A 207 16.28 -5.38 -19.79
C HIS A 207 16.71 -4.13 -20.53
N TYR A 208 16.88 -3.01 -19.84
CA TYR A 208 17.20 -1.74 -20.46
C TYR A 208 18.71 -1.58 -20.63
N ASN A 209 19.26 -2.09 -21.72
CA ASN A 209 20.51 -1.58 -22.24
C ASN A 209 20.28 -0.15 -22.76
N TYR A 210 21.18 0.76 -22.48
CA TYR A 210 21.13 2.23 -22.61
C TYR A 210 20.69 2.82 -23.97
N GLN A 211 20.18 2.04 -24.89
CA GLN A 211 19.73 2.48 -26.20
C GLN A 211 18.29 2.01 -26.49
N ASN A 212 17.34 2.92 -26.29
CA ASN A 212 15.98 2.93 -26.87
C ASN A 212 15.12 1.66 -26.83
N ASN A 213 15.33 0.73 -25.93
CA ASN A 213 14.49 -0.46 -25.84
C ASN A 213 13.23 -0.15 -25.05
N ALA A 214 12.14 0.12 -25.77
CA ALA A 214 10.81 0.15 -25.20
C ALA A 214 10.21 -1.27 -25.19
N ILE A 215 9.59 -1.65 -24.10
CA ILE A 215 8.83 -2.91 -23.98
C ILE A 215 7.37 -2.58 -24.16
N HIS A 216 6.73 -3.23 -25.15
CA HIS A 216 5.32 -3.06 -25.42
C HIS A 216 4.52 -4.22 -24.84
N ILE A 217 3.47 -3.90 -24.07
CA ILE A 217 2.50 -4.85 -23.55
C ILE A 217 1.11 -4.29 -23.87
N GLY A 218 0.45 -4.87 -24.85
CA GLY A 218 -0.77 -4.31 -25.40
C GLY A 218 -0.55 -2.86 -25.88
N GLU A 219 -1.38 -1.94 -25.42
CA GLU A 219 -1.32 -0.51 -25.75
C GLU A 219 -0.32 0.30 -24.91
N TYR A 220 0.45 -0.36 -24.03
CA TYR A 220 1.35 0.29 -23.08
C TYR A 220 2.81 0.14 -23.53
N GLN A 221 3.55 1.23 -23.41
CA GLN A 221 4.97 1.25 -23.71
C GLN A 221 5.77 1.59 -22.46
N PHE A 222 6.53 0.62 -21.95
CA PHE A 222 7.39 0.77 -20.79
C PHE A 222 8.82 1.08 -21.24
N THR A 223 9.46 2.02 -20.55
CA THR A 223 10.83 2.46 -20.82
C THR A 223 11.62 2.57 -19.51
N ALA A 224 12.94 2.67 -19.59
CA ALA A 224 13.77 2.97 -18.43
C ALA A 224 13.35 4.28 -17.71
N TYR A 225 12.78 5.22 -18.46
CA TYR A 225 12.23 6.45 -17.91
C TYR A 225 11.01 6.19 -17.01
N THR A 226 10.16 5.20 -17.35
CA THR A 226 9.00 4.82 -16.54
C THR A 226 9.44 4.44 -15.12
N LYS A 227 10.40 3.53 -14.99
CA LYS A 227 10.95 3.14 -13.68
C LYS A 227 11.46 4.34 -12.90
N ASN A 228 12.29 5.17 -13.53
CA ASN A 228 12.88 6.32 -12.86
C ASN A 228 11.83 7.34 -12.39
N MET A 229 10.79 7.57 -13.19
CA MET A 229 9.67 8.44 -12.81
C MET A 229 8.93 7.90 -11.59
N LEU A 230 8.60 6.60 -11.55
CA LEU A 230 7.89 5.97 -10.44
C LEU A 230 8.70 6.00 -9.15
N LEU A 231 10.01 5.73 -9.23
CA LEU A 231 10.91 5.80 -8.09
C LEU A 231 11.06 7.22 -7.56
N ARG A 232 11.12 8.22 -8.44
CA ARG A 232 11.15 9.64 -8.04
C ARG A 232 9.85 10.04 -7.36
N ALA A 233 8.69 9.68 -7.93
CA ALA A 233 7.40 9.94 -7.32
C ALA A 233 7.32 9.33 -5.90
N ALA A 234 7.66 8.05 -5.75
CA ALA A 234 7.68 7.38 -4.45
C ALA A 234 8.78 7.89 -3.49
N SER A 235 9.84 8.55 -4.00
CA SER A 235 10.96 9.08 -3.20
C SER A 235 10.73 10.52 -2.72
N CYS A 236 9.67 11.19 -3.13
CA CYS A 236 9.27 12.48 -2.55
C CYS A 236 9.12 12.40 -1.03
N LEU A 237 8.98 11.19 -0.49
CA LEU A 237 9.08 10.89 0.94
C LEU A 237 10.46 11.17 1.56
N SER A 238 11.54 11.14 0.79
CA SER A 238 12.91 11.38 1.31
C SER A 238 13.29 12.86 1.32
N GLY A 239 12.54 13.71 0.62
CA GLY A 239 12.76 15.16 0.61
C GLY A 239 12.39 15.84 1.93
N TYR A 240 11.43 15.29 2.66
CA TYR A 240 11.01 15.85 3.96
C TYR A 240 11.93 15.47 5.12
N ALA A 241 12.72 14.40 5.01
CA ALA A 241 13.68 14.01 6.05
C ALA A 241 14.96 14.87 6.07
N LYS A 242 15.10 15.81 5.15
CA LYS A 242 16.28 16.73 5.09
C LYS A 242 16.06 18.09 5.73
N TYR A 243 14.90 18.34 6.31
CA TYR A 243 14.55 19.61 6.95
C TYR A 243 14.24 19.49 8.44
N GLU A 244 14.58 18.36 9.07
CA GLU A 244 14.75 18.23 10.51
C GLU A 244 16.27 18.13 10.80
#